data_8ce39ea7a1c702d73cd6c9b3ab27bb46
#
_entry.id   8ce39ea7a1c702d73cd6c9b3ab27bb46
#
_cell.length_a   1.000
_cell.length_b   1.000
_cell.length_c   1.000
_cell.angle_alpha   90.00
_cell.angle_beta   90.00
_cell.angle_gamma   90.00
#
_symmetry.space_group_name_H-M   'P 1'
#
loop_
_entity.id
_entity.type
_entity.pdbx_description
1 polymer ?
#
loop_
_entity_poly.entity_id
_entity_poly.type
_entity_poly.pdbx_seq_one_letter_code
_entity_poly.pdbx_strand_id
1 'polypeptide(L)'
;MLAPILALILAWGLCPASANAQQKLDASVGYYPGALISLPALIASDQKFFDRAGLNVDLVPISTGPAMTSAVASGSVTFVNNSWDNLLVAVSHGLPVRGVAGSTVKVPFAFIARKGLPLPHLKQGYPAVMRDLVGKNWGVLALGVSVQYMEEALLTGAGYLPDAVTFLAVGLPITARPALLRGAVDTYLGIEPLPSIVAAKGEGTVVLDLSENQGPAVFHDLGYNGWWASTATVDHKPEVVARFVAALRQAYCWYRKPANLDQVVAIMQRFVKVPDLSPAEYKAMVRRILPSYGPDITARTIDTWSKLLIAQKQLAAPKTRSDVIAPIGQQDFACPR
;
A
#
# COMPACT_ATOMS: atom_id res chain seq x y z
N MET A 1 -41.82 31.71 -75.00
CA MET A 1 -42.04 30.51 -74.16
C MET A 1 -40.79 30.27 -73.38
N LEU A 2 -40.71 30.73 -72.13
CA LEU A 2 -39.58 30.49 -71.25
C LEU A 2 -40.02 29.48 -70.13
N ALA A 3 -39.34 28.40 -70.03
CA ALA A 3 -39.52 27.41 -68.98
C ALA A 3 -38.61 27.72 -67.77
N PRO A 4 -39.07 27.66 -66.51
CA PRO A 4 -38.21 27.85 -65.34
C PRO A 4 -37.52 26.54 -64.93
N ILE A 5 -36.22 26.61 -64.74
CA ILE A 5 -35.38 25.55 -64.18
C ILE A 5 -35.57 25.52 -62.66
N LEU A 6 -36.08 24.38 -62.17
CA LEU A 6 -36.27 24.15 -60.72
C LEU A 6 -34.95 23.59 -60.14
N ALA A 7 -34.26 24.41 -59.34
CA ALA A 7 -33.04 24.00 -58.61
C ALA A 7 -33.42 23.24 -57.35
N LEU A 8 -33.12 21.93 -57.28
CA LEU A 8 -33.29 21.06 -56.12
C LEU A 8 -32.09 21.24 -55.18
N ILE A 9 -32.26 21.97 -54.06
CA ILE A 9 -31.25 22.11 -53.03
C ILE A 9 -31.33 20.86 -52.13
N LEU A 10 -30.36 19.92 -52.26
CA LEU A 10 -30.16 18.85 -51.29
C LEU A 10 -29.59 19.43 -50.00
N ALA A 11 -30.41 19.59 -48.95
CA ALA A 11 -29.99 19.88 -47.62
C ALA A 11 -29.39 18.62 -46.99
N TRP A 12 -28.07 18.51 -46.96
CA TRP A 12 -27.39 17.51 -46.18
C TRP A 12 -27.57 17.86 -44.68
N GLY A 13 -28.44 17.13 -44.01
CA GLY A 13 -28.60 17.20 -42.56
C GLY A 13 -27.32 16.72 -41.86
N LEU A 14 -26.53 17.66 -41.35
CA LEU A 14 -25.52 17.42 -40.34
C LEU A 14 -26.26 16.97 -39.07
N CYS A 15 -26.38 15.64 -38.85
CA CYS A 15 -26.68 15.12 -37.53
C CYS A 15 -25.50 15.47 -36.60
N PRO A 16 -25.70 16.30 -35.57
CA PRO A 16 -24.67 16.43 -34.56
C PRO A 16 -24.50 15.05 -33.89
N ALA A 17 -23.36 14.41 -34.09
CA ALA A 17 -22.95 13.28 -33.27
C ALA A 17 -22.88 13.85 -31.84
N SER A 18 -23.94 13.64 -31.07
CA SER A 18 -23.93 13.86 -29.63
C SER A 18 -22.86 12.93 -29.06
N ALA A 19 -21.67 13.45 -28.83
CA ALA A 19 -20.70 12.78 -28.01
C ALA A 19 -21.36 12.58 -26.65
N ASN A 20 -21.97 11.41 -26.43
CA ASN A 20 -22.46 10.99 -25.14
C ASN A 20 -21.24 11.00 -24.21
N ALA A 21 -21.00 12.10 -23.53
CA ALA A 21 -20.04 12.15 -22.43
C ALA A 21 -20.53 11.10 -21.43
N GLN A 22 -19.96 9.90 -21.47
CA GLN A 22 -20.33 8.82 -20.59
C GLN A 22 -20.20 9.34 -19.15
N GLN A 23 -21.33 9.40 -18.43
CA GLN A 23 -21.38 9.90 -17.07
C GLN A 23 -20.38 9.14 -16.22
N LYS A 24 -19.48 9.87 -15.55
CA LYS A 24 -18.51 9.25 -14.64
C LYS A 24 -19.24 8.64 -13.45
N LEU A 25 -18.74 7.48 -13.02
CA LEU A 25 -19.23 6.81 -11.84
C LEU A 25 -18.47 7.33 -10.61
N ASP A 26 -19.19 7.61 -9.52
CA ASP A 26 -18.58 8.09 -8.29
C ASP A 26 -17.96 6.95 -7.49
N ALA A 27 -16.79 7.20 -6.91
CA ALA A 27 -16.11 6.32 -5.98
C ALA A 27 -15.33 7.13 -4.95
N SER A 28 -15.16 6.60 -3.75
CA SER A 28 -14.28 7.14 -2.72
C SER A 28 -13.15 6.16 -2.40
N VAL A 29 -11.95 6.68 -2.13
CA VAL A 29 -10.74 5.87 -1.93
C VAL A 29 -10.05 6.28 -0.64
N GLY A 30 -10.09 5.41 0.37
CA GLY A 30 -9.37 5.59 1.63
C GLY A 30 -7.86 5.40 1.44
N TYR A 31 -7.07 6.35 1.93
CA TYR A 31 -5.61 6.32 1.86
C TYR A 31 -4.96 6.76 3.17
N TYR A 32 -3.70 6.34 3.41
CA TYR A 32 -2.93 6.75 4.60
C TYR A 32 -2.25 8.10 4.35
N PRO A 33 -2.64 9.19 5.06
CA PRO A 33 -2.03 10.50 4.88
C PRO A 33 -0.57 10.51 5.40
N GLY A 34 0.29 11.24 4.70
CA GLY A 34 1.69 11.39 5.09
C GLY A 34 2.57 10.16 4.94
N ALA A 35 2.07 9.08 4.32
CA ALA A 35 2.81 7.85 4.05
C ALA A 35 2.78 7.49 2.56
N LEU A 36 3.88 6.89 2.08
CA LEU A 36 4.00 6.51 0.67
C LEU A 36 3.23 5.22 0.33
N ILE A 37 2.70 4.51 1.31
CA ILE A 37 2.07 3.19 1.11
C ILE A 37 0.85 3.19 0.17
N SER A 38 0.17 4.32 0.01
CA SER A 38 -0.97 4.50 -0.90
C SER A 38 -0.59 5.11 -2.26
N LEU A 39 0.71 5.17 -2.58
CA LEU A 39 1.28 5.76 -3.81
C LEU A 39 0.50 5.44 -5.10
N PRO A 40 0.07 4.18 -5.39
CA PRO A 40 -0.62 3.89 -6.64
C PRO A 40 -1.88 4.71 -6.88
N ALA A 41 -2.74 4.89 -5.84
CA ALA A 41 -3.97 5.67 -5.98
C ALA A 41 -3.70 7.17 -6.06
N LEU A 42 -2.71 7.67 -5.32
CA LEU A 42 -2.33 9.09 -5.36
C LEU A 42 -1.84 9.47 -6.77
N ILE A 43 -1.04 8.61 -7.40
CA ILE A 43 -0.60 8.79 -8.78
C ILE A 43 -1.79 8.64 -9.75
N ALA A 44 -2.66 7.64 -9.54
CA ALA A 44 -3.82 7.45 -10.40
C ALA A 44 -4.75 8.67 -10.39
N SER A 45 -4.94 9.28 -9.24
CA SER A 45 -5.72 10.52 -9.10
C SER A 45 -5.05 11.71 -9.78
N ASP A 46 -3.78 11.97 -9.46
CA ASP A 46 -3.04 13.13 -9.98
C ASP A 46 -2.89 13.07 -11.52
N GLN A 47 -2.53 11.91 -12.05
CA GLN A 47 -2.35 11.70 -13.48
C GLN A 47 -3.66 11.42 -14.23
N LYS A 48 -4.81 11.62 -13.59
CA LYS A 48 -6.15 11.49 -14.20
C LYS A 48 -6.42 10.08 -14.76
N PHE A 49 -5.81 9.03 -14.20
CA PHE A 49 -6.11 7.67 -14.63
C PHE A 49 -7.53 7.26 -14.23
N PHE A 50 -8.02 7.69 -13.07
CA PHE A 50 -9.41 7.49 -12.66
C PHE A 50 -10.37 8.23 -13.60
N ASP A 51 -10.09 9.50 -13.92
CA ASP A 51 -10.90 10.28 -14.85
C ASP A 51 -11.00 9.61 -16.23
N ARG A 52 -9.87 9.14 -16.78
CA ARG A 52 -9.84 8.43 -18.08
C ARG A 52 -10.55 7.07 -18.04
N ALA A 53 -10.58 6.43 -16.87
CA ALA A 53 -11.37 5.22 -16.65
C ALA A 53 -12.87 5.49 -16.43
N GLY A 54 -13.30 6.77 -16.48
CA GLY A 54 -14.69 7.15 -16.26
C GLY A 54 -15.10 7.09 -14.80
N LEU A 55 -14.18 7.36 -13.87
CA LEU A 55 -14.45 7.48 -12.44
C LEU A 55 -14.24 8.92 -11.97
N ASN A 56 -15.16 9.39 -11.13
CA ASN A 56 -14.98 10.56 -10.28
C ASN A 56 -14.59 10.05 -8.88
N VAL A 57 -13.32 10.25 -8.48
CA VAL A 57 -12.75 9.68 -7.27
C VAL A 57 -12.50 10.75 -6.22
N ASP A 58 -13.09 10.57 -5.04
CA ASP A 58 -12.79 11.32 -3.83
C ASP A 58 -11.75 10.57 -2.98
N LEU A 59 -10.63 11.24 -2.62
CA LEU A 59 -9.57 10.68 -1.78
C LEU A 59 -9.85 10.99 -0.30
N VAL A 60 -10.12 9.96 0.49
CA VAL A 60 -10.49 10.06 1.91
C VAL A 60 -9.29 9.70 2.80
N PRO A 61 -8.74 10.65 3.59
CA PRO A 61 -7.64 10.35 4.51
C PRO A 61 -8.14 9.53 5.70
N ILE A 62 -7.54 8.35 5.93
CA ILE A 62 -7.85 7.46 7.05
C ILE A 62 -6.54 6.94 7.64
N SER A 63 -6.31 7.13 8.94
CA SER A 63 -4.99 6.96 9.56
C SER A 63 -4.72 5.56 10.15
N THR A 64 -5.73 4.67 10.24
CA THR A 64 -5.56 3.34 10.86
C THR A 64 -6.21 2.21 10.08
N GLY A 65 -5.60 1.01 10.14
CA GLY A 65 -6.15 -0.20 9.49
C GLY A 65 -7.57 -0.55 9.96
N PRO A 66 -7.87 -0.56 11.28
CA PRO A 66 -9.24 -0.79 11.76
C PRO A 66 -10.26 0.22 11.23
N ALA A 67 -9.91 1.52 11.16
CA ALA A 67 -10.79 2.53 10.57
C ALA A 67 -11.02 2.32 9.07
N MET A 68 -9.97 1.92 8.32
CA MET A 68 -10.10 1.50 6.90
C MET A 68 -11.07 0.32 6.76
N THR A 69 -10.90 -0.71 7.60
CA THR A 69 -11.76 -1.90 7.59
C THR A 69 -13.22 -1.54 7.87
N SER A 70 -13.49 -0.71 8.89
CA SER A 70 -14.84 -0.27 9.23
C SER A 70 -15.46 0.57 8.12
N ALA A 71 -14.69 1.49 7.51
CA ALA A 71 -15.17 2.37 6.45
C ALA A 71 -15.58 1.60 5.19
N VAL A 72 -14.79 0.59 4.77
CA VAL A 72 -15.11 -0.21 3.58
C VAL A 72 -16.24 -1.21 3.87
N ALA A 73 -16.28 -1.81 5.05
CA ALA A 73 -17.31 -2.77 5.42
C ALA A 73 -18.70 -2.12 5.53
N SER A 74 -18.77 -0.88 6.05
CA SER A 74 -20.02 -0.11 6.11
C SER A 74 -20.43 0.51 4.76
N GLY A 75 -19.54 0.52 3.77
CA GLY A 75 -19.77 1.19 2.49
C GLY A 75 -19.65 2.71 2.53
N SER A 76 -19.17 3.31 3.64
CA SER A 76 -18.91 4.76 3.74
C SER A 76 -17.74 5.20 2.86
N VAL A 77 -16.84 4.27 2.51
CA VAL A 77 -15.79 4.43 1.50
C VAL A 77 -15.85 3.24 0.55
N THR A 78 -15.74 3.53 -0.77
CA THR A 78 -15.89 2.50 -1.80
C THR A 78 -14.69 1.54 -1.84
N PHE A 79 -13.48 2.09 -1.78
CA PHE A 79 -12.22 1.33 -1.78
C PHE A 79 -11.30 1.82 -0.67
N VAL A 80 -10.55 0.91 -0.07
CA VAL A 80 -9.52 1.26 0.92
C VAL A 80 -8.21 0.56 0.60
N ASN A 81 -7.09 1.21 0.95
CA ASN A 81 -5.78 0.59 0.96
C ASN A 81 -5.50 0.00 2.34
N ASN A 82 -5.44 -1.33 2.46
CA ASN A 82 -5.18 -1.95 3.77
C ASN A 82 -4.37 -3.26 3.62
N SER A 83 -3.83 -3.78 4.71
CA SER A 83 -2.94 -4.95 4.72
C SER A 83 -3.70 -6.27 4.59
N TRP A 84 -3.04 -7.29 4.04
CA TRP A 84 -3.66 -8.60 3.79
C TRP A 84 -4.00 -9.36 5.07
N ASP A 85 -3.20 -9.20 6.13
CA ASP A 85 -3.51 -9.76 7.45
C ASP A 85 -4.82 -9.20 8.01
N ASN A 86 -5.03 -7.89 7.94
CA ASN A 86 -6.31 -7.28 8.34
C ASN A 86 -7.48 -7.80 7.50
N LEU A 87 -7.29 -8.04 6.18
CA LEU A 87 -8.33 -8.64 5.34
C LEU A 87 -8.70 -10.04 5.81
N LEU A 88 -7.68 -10.87 6.05
CA LEU A 88 -7.85 -12.25 6.49
C LEU A 88 -8.61 -12.32 7.81
N VAL A 89 -8.23 -11.50 8.78
CA VAL A 89 -8.93 -11.38 10.06
C VAL A 89 -10.34 -10.87 9.89
N ALA A 90 -10.56 -9.80 9.11
CA ALA A 90 -11.89 -9.25 8.86
C ALA A 90 -12.85 -10.31 8.24
N VAL A 91 -12.40 -11.03 7.22
CA VAL A 91 -13.18 -12.09 6.57
C VAL A 91 -13.42 -13.27 7.52
N SER A 92 -12.47 -13.61 8.38
CA SER A 92 -12.65 -14.68 9.38
C SER A 92 -13.73 -14.35 10.42
N HIS A 93 -13.91 -13.06 10.71
CA HIS A 93 -14.98 -12.55 11.56
C HIS A 93 -16.30 -12.27 10.81
N GLY A 94 -16.40 -12.69 9.55
CA GLY A 94 -17.62 -12.56 8.75
C GLY A 94 -17.87 -11.16 8.17
N LEU A 95 -16.88 -10.24 8.20
CA LEU A 95 -17.04 -8.94 7.55
C LEU A 95 -17.15 -9.11 6.02
N PRO A 96 -18.12 -8.43 5.38
CA PRO A 96 -18.40 -8.60 3.96
C PRO A 96 -17.44 -7.75 3.10
N VAL A 97 -16.15 -8.10 3.09
CA VAL A 97 -15.10 -7.39 2.35
C VAL A 97 -14.29 -8.35 1.48
N ARG A 98 -13.74 -7.85 0.36
CA ARG A 98 -12.90 -8.58 -0.59
C ARG A 98 -11.74 -7.70 -1.07
N GLY A 99 -10.57 -8.31 -1.27
CA GLY A 99 -9.47 -7.69 -2.01
C GLY A 99 -9.80 -7.63 -3.50
N VAL A 100 -9.49 -6.52 -4.17
CA VAL A 100 -9.78 -6.30 -5.60
C VAL A 100 -8.53 -6.03 -6.43
N ALA A 101 -7.44 -5.52 -5.83
CA ALA A 101 -6.16 -5.33 -6.50
C ALA A 101 -5.02 -5.30 -5.47
N GLY A 102 -3.80 -5.67 -5.87
CA GLY A 102 -2.59 -5.47 -5.09
C GLY A 102 -2.20 -3.99 -5.04
N SER A 103 -1.42 -3.64 -4.04
CA SER A 103 -0.75 -2.35 -3.94
C SER A 103 0.75 -2.52 -3.77
N THR A 104 1.19 -3.50 -2.98
CA THR A 104 2.60 -3.87 -2.85
C THR A 104 2.83 -5.36 -3.14
N VAL A 105 4.00 -5.66 -3.69
CA VAL A 105 4.50 -7.02 -3.96
C VAL A 105 5.67 -7.38 -3.05
N LYS A 106 6.11 -6.45 -2.21
CA LYS A 106 7.10 -6.61 -1.15
C LYS A 106 6.59 -5.97 0.13
N VAL A 107 7.18 -6.33 1.27
CA VAL A 107 6.93 -5.69 2.57
C VAL A 107 7.64 -4.34 2.60
N PRO A 108 6.93 -3.19 2.57
CA PRO A 108 7.56 -1.87 2.40
C PRO A 108 8.00 -1.25 3.74
N PHE A 109 8.60 -2.05 4.61
CA PHE A 109 9.01 -1.63 5.95
C PHE A 109 10.52 -1.76 6.11
N ALA A 110 11.09 -0.88 6.94
CA ALA A 110 12.46 -0.98 7.39
C ALA A 110 12.53 -0.96 8.92
N PHE A 111 13.36 -1.81 9.49
CA PHE A 111 13.60 -1.90 10.92
C PHE A 111 14.71 -0.91 11.29
N ILE A 112 14.38 0.05 12.14
CA ILE A 112 15.23 1.19 12.49
C ILE A 112 15.64 1.04 13.94
N ALA A 113 16.92 1.30 14.25
CA ALA A 113 17.44 1.47 15.59
C ALA A 113 17.76 2.94 15.86
N ARG A 114 17.50 3.41 17.10
CA ARG A 114 17.86 4.77 17.53
C ARG A 114 19.37 5.02 17.48
N LYS A 115 19.75 6.26 17.38
CA LYS A 115 21.16 6.68 17.46
C LYS A 115 21.82 6.18 18.76
N GLY A 116 23.05 5.72 18.63
CA GLY A 116 23.86 5.27 19.75
C GLY A 116 23.50 3.89 20.32
N LEU A 117 22.56 3.17 19.74
CA LEU A 117 22.34 1.78 20.09
C LEU A 117 23.54 0.94 19.56
N PRO A 118 24.24 0.17 20.43
CA PRO A 118 25.32 -0.68 19.96
C PRO A 118 24.81 -1.80 19.05
N LEU A 119 25.37 -1.94 17.85
CA LEU A 119 24.98 -2.92 16.84
C LEU A 119 26.21 -3.66 16.30
N PRO A 120 26.94 -4.45 17.11
CA PRO A 120 28.17 -5.12 16.69
C PRO A 120 27.95 -6.14 15.56
N HIS A 121 26.73 -6.68 15.44
CA HIS A 121 26.39 -7.65 14.39
C HIS A 121 25.69 -7.01 13.16
N LEU A 122 25.59 -5.69 13.07
CA LEU A 122 24.89 -4.98 11.98
C LEU A 122 25.33 -5.46 10.59
N LYS A 123 26.64 -5.55 10.36
CA LYS A 123 27.21 -5.96 9.05
C LYS A 123 26.95 -7.43 8.71
N GLN A 124 26.60 -8.25 9.67
CA GLN A 124 26.28 -9.64 9.45
C GLN A 124 24.83 -9.84 8.99
N GLY A 125 24.01 -8.79 9.14
CA GLY A 125 22.59 -8.81 8.74
C GLY A 125 21.75 -9.80 9.54
N TYR A 126 20.59 -10.13 9.03
CA TYR A 126 19.69 -11.10 9.62
C TYR A 126 20.22 -12.56 9.42
N PRO A 127 20.14 -13.46 10.42
CA PRO A 127 19.55 -13.27 11.75
C PRO A 127 20.52 -12.70 12.80
N ALA A 128 21.81 -12.56 12.50
CA ALA A 128 22.84 -12.26 13.50
C ALA A 128 22.61 -10.94 14.25
N VAL A 129 22.17 -9.89 13.55
CA VAL A 129 21.88 -8.57 14.13
C VAL A 129 20.77 -8.57 15.18
N MET A 130 19.91 -9.58 15.16
CA MET A 130 18.83 -9.71 16.16
C MET A 130 19.36 -9.90 17.59
N ARG A 131 20.60 -10.42 17.75
CA ARG A 131 21.27 -10.51 19.06
C ARG A 131 21.44 -9.16 19.75
N ASP A 132 21.68 -8.12 18.95
CA ASP A 132 21.93 -6.76 19.45
C ASP A 132 20.63 -6.11 19.98
N LEU A 133 19.50 -6.67 19.60
CA LEU A 133 18.17 -6.11 19.80
C LEU A 133 17.35 -6.82 20.88
N VAL A 134 17.81 -7.98 21.35
CA VAL A 134 17.22 -8.70 22.50
C VAL A 134 17.33 -7.85 23.76
N GLY A 135 16.28 -7.89 24.60
CA GLY A 135 16.19 -7.12 25.85
C GLY A 135 15.93 -5.63 25.62
N LYS A 136 15.59 -5.19 24.40
CA LYS A 136 15.34 -3.79 24.05
C LYS A 136 13.85 -3.49 24.00
N ASN A 137 13.52 -2.17 24.03
CA ASN A 137 12.18 -1.67 23.83
C ASN A 137 11.91 -1.49 22.32
N TRP A 138 10.98 -2.27 21.77
CA TRP A 138 10.60 -2.20 20.37
C TRP A 138 9.33 -1.41 20.20
N GLY A 139 9.41 -0.33 19.43
CA GLY A 139 8.28 0.52 19.14
C GLY A 139 7.42 -0.06 18.02
N VAL A 140 6.13 -0.18 18.26
CA VAL A 140 5.14 -0.62 17.26
C VAL A 140 4.10 0.48 17.01
N LEU A 141 3.43 0.42 15.86
CA LEU A 141 2.30 1.30 15.55
C LEU A 141 1.21 1.22 16.62
N ALA A 142 0.78 0.01 16.95
CA ALA A 142 -0.13 -0.36 18.02
C ALA A 142 0.14 -1.81 18.42
N LEU A 143 -0.32 -2.20 19.61
CA LEU A 143 -0.26 -3.60 20.02
C LEU A 143 -1.37 -4.41 19.32
N GLY A 144 -1.08 -5.66 18.98
CA GLY A 144 -2.04 -6.57 18.34
C GLY A 144 -2.35 -6.25 16.87
N VAL A 145 -1.45 -5.54 16.17
CA VAL A 145 -1.58 -5.26 14.73
C VAL A 145 -0.43 -5.85 13.92
N SER A 146 -0.59 -5.90 12.59
CA SER A 146 0.35 -6.52 11.64
C SER A 146 1.82 -6.18 11.85
N VAL A 147 2.14 -4.94 12.22
CA VAL A 147 3.53 -4.51 12.44
C VAL A 147 4.16 -5.27 13.60
N GLN A 148 3.44 -5.41 14.73
CA GLN A 148 3.92 -6.23 15.85
C GLN A 148 4.12 -7.69 15.41
N TYR A 149 3.18 -8.27 14.67
CA TYR A 149 3.28 -9.64 14.18
C TYR A 149 4.48 -9.86 13.26
N MET A 150 4.83 -8.87 12.44
CA MET A 150 6.05 -8.91 11.64
C MET A 150 7.31 -8.87 12.52
N GLU A 151 7.34 -8.03 13.56
CA GLU A 151 8.46 -7.96 14.49
C GLU A 151 8.62 -9.27 15.30
N GLU A 152 7.52 -9.87 15.73
CA GLU A 152 7.53 -11.21 16.34
C GLU A 152 8.07 -12.29 15.39
N ALA A 153 7.73 -12.20 14.10
CA ALA A 153 8.27 -13.10 13.09
C ALA A 153 9.77 -12.87 12.82
N LEU A 154 10.27 -11.63 12.94
CA LEU A 154 11.72 -11.35 12.93
C LEU A 154 12.43 -12.02 14.11
N LEU A 155 11.86 -11.95 15.31
CA LEU A 155 12.42 -12.61 16.51
C LEU A 155 12.41 -14.12 16.37
N THR A 156 11.25 -14.71 16.08
CA THR A 156 11.10 -16.18 16.02
C THR A 156 11.91 -16.79 14.90
N GLY A 157 12.00 -16.14 13.75
CA GLY A 157 12.86 -16.56 12.65
C GLY A 157 14.35 -16.47 12.95
N ALA A 158 14.75 -15.70 13.95
CA ALA A 158 16.11 -15.62 14.47
C ALA A 158 16.36 -16.53 15.69
N GLY A 159 15.36 -17.32 16.11
CA GLY A 159 15.46 -18.25 17.23
C GLY A 159 15.15 -17.66 18.61
N TYR A 160 14.52 -16.48 18.67
CA TYR A 160 14.11 -15.84 19.91
C TYR A 160 12.59 -15.94 20.12
N LEU A 161 12.16 -15.93 21.37
CA LEU A 161 10.73 -15.81 21.70
C LEU A 161 10.27 -14.33 21.63
N PRO A 162 8.98 -14.04 21.40
CA PRO A 162 8.47 -12.68 21.38
C PRO A 162 8.70 -11.88 22.67
N ASP A 163 8.75 -12.54 23.82
CA ASP A 163 9.03 -11.95 25.14
C ASP A 163 10.51 -11.61 25.37
N ALA A 164 11.38 -11.90 24.41
CA ALA A 164 12.78 -11.47 24.45
C ALA A 164 12.94 -9.94 24.33
N VAL A 165 11.87 -9.21 24.00
CA VAL A 165 11.82 -7.75 23.89
C VAL A 165 10.54 -7.21 24.53
N THR A 166 10.50 -5.89 24.78
CA THR A 166 9.28 -5.22 25.24
C THR A 166 8.67 -4.41 24.11
N PHE A 167 7.44 -4.76 23.69
CA PHE A 167 6.71 -4.00 22.68
C PHE A 167 6.01 -2.79 23.29
N LEU A 168 6.20 -1.60 22.70
CA LEU A 168 5.60 -0.34 23.14
C LEU A 168 4.86 0.32 21.97
N ALA A 169 3.57 0.63 22.15
CA ALA A 169 2.79 1.35 21.16
C ALA A 169 3.24 2.82 21.10
N VAL A 170 3.81 3.24 19.98
CA VAL A 170 4.31 4.61 19.76
C VAL A 170 3.64 5.33 18.58
N GLY A 171 2.71 4.66 17.92
CA GLY A 171 1.90 5.22 16.85
C GLY A 171 2.59 5.31 15.50
N LEU A 172 2.10 6.20 14.64
CA LEU A 172 2.59 6.45 13.29
C LEU A 172 4.00 7.07 13.28
N PRO A 173 4.71 7.10 12.13
CA PRO A 173 6.05 7.68 12.01
C PRO A 173 6.22 9.06 12.67
N ILE A 174 5.20 9.91 12.60
CA ILE A 174 5.23 11.25 13.19
C ILE A 174 5.35 11.24 14.73
N THR A 175 4.81 10.23 15.41
CA THR A 175 4.90 10.05 16.86
C THR A 175 6.03 9.10 17.27
N ALA A 176 6.35 8.12 16.41
CA ALA A 176 7.44 7.16 16.63
C ALA A 176 8.82 7.81 16.56
N ARG A 177 9.06 8.75 15.63
CA ARG A 177 10.36 9.46 15.52
C ARG A 177 10.75 10.17 16.84
N PRO A 178 9.90 11.00 17.46
CA PRO A 178 10.20 11.55 18.77
C PRO A 178 10.47 10.50 19.86
N ALA A 179 9.77 9.36 19.84
CA ALA A 179 10.00 8.27 20.78
C ALA A 179 11.40 7.64 20.62
N LEU A 180 11.84 7.38 19.39
CA LEU A 180 13.20 6.95 19.07
C LEU A 180 14.26 7.97 19.52
N LEU A 181 14.05 9.26 19.22
CA LEU A 181 15.00 10.33 19.55
C LEU A 181 15.21 10.52 21.04
N ARG A 182 14.15 10.30 21.84
CA ARG A 182 14.23 10.39 23.31
C ARG A 182 14.68 9.08 23.98
N GLY A 183 14.85 8.01 23.19
CA GLY A 183 15.18 6.69 23.72
C GLY A 183 14.03 6.01 24.49
N ALA A 184 12.78 6.45 24.29
CA ALA A 184 11.62 5.76 24.84
C ALA A 184 11.45 4.36 24.23
N VAL A 185 11.84 4.20 22.97
CA VAL A 185 12.03 2.93 22.30
C VAL A 185 13.42 2.86 21.66
N ASP A 186 13.96 1.66 21.56
CA ASP A 186 15.27 1.40 20.96
C ASP A 186 15.17 1.17 19.47
N THR A 187 14.07 0.60 19.02
CA THR A 187 13.81 0.26 17.61
C THR A 187 12.38 0.59 17.21
N TYR A 188 12.13 0.61 15.89
CA TYR A 188 10.81 0.77 15.30
C TYR A 188 10.78 0.16 13.91
N LEU A 189 9.76 -0.63 13.59
CA LEU A 189 9.50 -1.09 12.23
C LEU A 189 8.62 -0.07 11.51
N GLY A 190 9.23 0.73 10.65
CA GLY A 190 8.61 1.89 10.02
C GLY A 190 8.54 1.81 8.51
N ILE A 191 7.59 2.58 7.97
CA ILE A 191 7.45 2.81 6.53
C ILE A 191 8.05 4.16 6.14
N GLU A 192 8.38 4.32 4.85
CA GLU A 192 8.81 5.62 4.35
C GLU A 192 7.75 6.72 4.60
N PRO A 193 8.20 7.91 5.00
CA PRO A 193 9.56 8.47 4.88
C PRO A 193 10.49 8.30 6.10
N LEU A 194 10.06 7.68 7.20
CA LEU A 194 10.82 7.68 8.45
C LEU A 194 12.20 7.01 8.33
N PRO A 195 12.38 5.83 7.71
CA PRO A 195 13.70 5.24 7.53
C PRO A 195 14.68 6.18 6.82
N SER A 196 14.24 6.83 5.75
CA SER A 196 15.06 7.79 5.00
C SER A 196 15.39 9.04 5.81
N ILE A 197 14.46 9.57 6.61
CA ILE A 197 14.71 10.72 7.49
C ILE A 197 15.78 10.36 8.54
N VAL A 198 15.59 9.24 9.23
CA VAL A 198 16.50 8.78 10.28
C VAL A 198 17.91 8.58 9.74
N ALA A 199 18.06 8.00 8.56
CA ALA A 199 19.35 7.83 7.91
C ALA A 199 19.98 9.17 7.49
N ALA A 200 19.23 10.04 6.81
CA ALA A 200 19.71 11.32 6.30
C ALA A 200 20.13 12.27 7.44
N LYS A 201 19.40 12.28 8.56
CA LYS A 201 19.71 13.14 9.72
C LYS A 201 20.71 12.52 10.69
N GLY A 202 21.14 11.28 10.49
CA GLY A 202 21.97 10.57 11.45
C GLY A 202 21.33 10.40 12.82
N GLU A 203 20.01 10.21 12.83
CA GLU A 203 19.18 10.04 14.04
C GLU A 203 19.09 8.58 14.49
N GLY A 204 19.58 7.66 13.68
CA GLY A 204 19.60 6.24 13.94
C GLY A 204 20.18 5.46 12.77
N THR A 205 19.95 4.17 12.78
CA THR A 205 20.48 3.23 11.77
C THR A 205 19.33 2.39 11.21
N VAL A 206 19.23 2.26 9.89
CA VAL A 206 18.39 1.24 9.27
C VAL A 206 19.10 -0.12 9.46
N VAL A 207 18.50 -0.98 10.25
CA VAL A 207 19.05 -2.30 10.62
C VAL A 207 18.74 -3.35 9.57
N LEU A 208 17.48 -3.37 9.11
CA LEU A 208 16.98 -4.25 8.04
C LEU A 208 16.01 -3.46 7.15
N ASP A 209 16.13 -3.61 5.85
CA ASP A 209 15.12 -3.14 4.89
C ASP A 209 14.40 -4.36 4.29
N LEU A 210 13.16 -4.58 4.73
CA LEU A 210 12.37 -5.72 4.27
C LEU A 210 11.97 -5.58 2.80
N SER A 211 11.93 -4.34 2.27
CA SER A 211 11.66 -4.09 0.85
C SER A 211 12.81 -4.55 -0.05
N GLU A 212 14.02 -4.67 0.52
CA GLU A 212 15.23 -5.22 -0.13
C GLU A 212 15.48 -6.68 0.24
N ASN A 213 14.45 -7.38 0.76
CA ASN A 213 14.54 -8.77 1.20
C ASN A 213 15.58 -9.00 2.31
N GLN A 214 15.88 -7.99 3.13
CA GLN A 214 16.74 -8.10 4.30
C GLN A 214 15.92 -8.55 5.50
N GLY A 215 15.80 -9.84 5.71
CA GLY A 215 15.00 -10.38 6.80
C GLY A 215 14.78 -11.87 6.60
N PRO A 216 13.87 -12.50 7.37
CA PRO A 216 13.57 -13.91 7.19
C PRO A 216 12.93 -14.15 5.81
N ALA A 217 13.24 -15.32 5.22
CA ALA A 217 12.79 -15.71 3.88
C ALA A 217 11.26 -15.66 3.70
N VAL A 218 10.50 -15.74 4.82
CA VAL A 218 9.04 -15.62 4.80
C VAL A 218 8.56 -14.27 4.26
N PHE A 219 9.35 -13.20 4.44
CA PHE A 219 9.02 -11.85 3.96
C PHE A 219 9.60 -11.50 2.58
N HIS A 220 10.46 -12.37 2.01
CA HIS A 220 11.03 -12.10 0.70
C HIS A 220 9.94 -12.13 -0.37
N ASP A 221 9.85 -11.06 -1.17
CA ASP A 221 8.86 -10.87 -2.23
C ASP A 221 7.42 -11.17 -1.76
N LEU A 222 7.10 -10.77 -0.52
CA LEU A 222 5.79 -10.91 0.08
C LEU A 222 5.00 -9.61 -0.06
N GLY A 223 3.88 -9.63 -0.77
CA GLY A 223 2.95 -8.50 -0.81
C GLY A 223 2.38 -8.21 0.58
N TYR A 224 2.35 -6.92 0.98
CA TYR A 224 1.88 -6.51 2.29
C TYR A 224 0.44 -6.01 2.27
N ASN A 225 0.10 -5.11 1.33
CA ASN A 225 -1.21 -4.49 1.27
C ASN A 225 -1.79 -4.46 -0.13
N GLY A 226 -3.10 -4.17 -0.18
CA GLY A 226 -3.84 -4.03 -1.42
C GLY A 226 -5.10 -3.20 -1.24
N TRP A 227 -5.89 -3.20 -2.27
CA TRP A 227 -7.14 -2.46 -2.38
C TRP A 227 -8.31 -3.39 -2.10
N TRP A 228 -9.21 -2.97 -1.20
CA TRP A 228 -10.39 -3.72 -0.82
C TRP A 228 -11.65 -2.95 -1.17
N ALA A 229 -12.73 -3.70 -1.37
CA ALA A 229 -14.09 -3.21 -1.47
C ALA A 229 -15.02 -4.06 -0.61
N SER A 230 -16.21 -3.55 -0.29
CA SER A 230 -17.26 -4.38 0.31
C SER A 230 -17.73 -5.43 -0.70
N THR A 231 -18.23 -6.58 -0.21
CA THR A 231 -18.84 -7.60 -1.08
C THR A 231 -19.99 -6.99 -1.88
N ALA A 232 -20.81 -6.14 -1.24
CA ALA A 232 -21.89 -5.43 -1.92
C ALA A 232 -21.39 -4.55 -3.09
N THR A 233 -20.24 -3.87 -2.93
CA THR A 233 -19.63 -3.10 -4.03
C THR A 233 -19.17 -4.02 -5.16
N VAL A 234 -18.52 -5.16 -4.83
CA VAL A 234 -18.06 -6.13 -5.82
C VAL A 234 -19.23 -6.72 -6.61
N ASP A 235 -20.32 -7.07 -5.95
CA ASP A 235 -21.45 -7.78 -6.55
C ASP A 235 -22.41 -6.84 -7.29
N HIS A 236 -22.67 -5.63 -6.76
CA HIS A 236 -23.69 -4.72 -7.30
C HIS A 236 -23.12 -3.54 -8.10
N LYS A 237 -21.81 -3.29 -8.03
CA LYS A 237 -21.10 -2.23 -8.78
C LYS A 237 -19.88 -2.76 -9.51
N PRO A 238 -19.97 -3.89 -10.24
CA PRO A 238 -18.80 -4.54 -10.85
C PRO A 238 -18.06 -3.61 -11.85
N GLU A 239 -18.78 -2.72 -12.52
CA GLU A 239 -18.19 -1.73 -13.44
C GLU A 239 -17.31 -0.72 -12.69
N VAL A 240 -17.73 -0.21 -11.52
CA VAL A 240 -16.91 0.68 -10.68
C VAL A 240 -15.63 -0.03 -10.27
N VAL A 241 -15.72 -1.30 -9.85
CA VAL A 241 -14.57 -2.10 -9.45
C VAL A 241 -13.62 -2.34 -10.65
N ALA A 242 -14.15 -2.70 -11.81
CA ALA A 242 -13.35 -2.92 -13.02
C ALA A 242 -12.60 -1.66 -13.47
N ARG A 243 -13.28 -0.52 -13.48
CA ARG A 243 -12.69 0.78 -13.84
C ARG A 243 -11.61 1.22 -12.84
N PHE A 244 -11.84 1.01 -11.54
CA PHE A 244 -10.86 1.29 -10.49
C PHE A 244 -9.59 0.45 -10.66
N VAL A 245 -9.73 -0.87 -10.82
CA VAL A 245 -8.60 -1.78 -11.03
C VAL A 245 -7.84 -1.44 -12.32
N ALA A 246 -8.55 -1.12 -13.41
CA ALA A 246 -7.93 -0.72 -14.67
C ALA A 246 -7.11 0.58 -14.53
N ALA A 247 -7.63 1.57 -13.80
CA ALA A 247 -6.92 2.83 -13.53
C ALA A 247 -5.65 2.61 -12.71
N LEU A 248 -5.69 1.78 -11.66
CA LEU A 248 -4.51 1.43 -10.87
C LEU A 248 -3.46 0.70 -11.71
N ARG A 249 -3.87 -0.24 -12.57
CA ARG A 249 -2.98 -0.96 -13.48
C ARG A 249 -2.30 -0.02 -14.48
N GLN A 250 -3.03 0.96 -15.02
CA GLN A 250 -2.44 2.00 -15.87
C GLN A 250 -1.44 2.87 -15.11
N ALA A 251 -1.79 3.30 -13.89
CA ALA A 251 -0.88 4.04 -13.02
C ALA A 251 0.40 3.23 -12.73
N TYR A 252 0.27 1.93 -12.42
CA TYR A 252 1.40 1.03 -12.22
C TYR A 252 2.33 1.01 -13.42
N CYS A 253 1.82 0.80 -14.63
CA CYS A 253 2.63 0.81 -15.83
C CYS A 253 3.28 2.16 -16.11
N TRP A 254 2.65 3.25 -15.69
CA TRP A 254 3.18 4.58 -15.89
C TRP A 254 4.31 4.90 -14.91
N TYR A 255 4.11 4.70 -13.61
CA TYR A 255 5.13 5.09 -12.61
C TYR A 255 6.36 4.17 -12.59
N ARG A 256 6.28 2.98 -13.16
CA ARG A 256 7.44 2.10 -13.33
C ARG A 256 8.37 2.49 -14.47
N LYS A 257 7.96 3.35 -15.38
CA LYS A 257 8.83 3.83 -16.44
C LYS A 257 9.91 4.75 -15.85
N PRO A 258 11.22 4.46 -16.03
CA PRO A 258 12.30 5.30 -15.50
C PRO A 258 12.18 6.77 -15.89
N ALA A 259 11.69 7.06 -17.10
CA ALA A 259 11.46 8.41 -17.60
C ALA A 259 10.43 9.21 -16.77
N ASN A 260 9.54 8.54 -16.02
CA ASN A 260 8.51 9.20 -15.23
C ASN A 260 8.92 9.44 -13.77
N LEU A 261 10.12 9.00 -13.35
CA LEU A 261 10.55 9.10 -11.95
C LEU A 261 10.44 10.50 -11.38
N ASP A 262 10.87 11.53 -12.13
CA ASP A 262 10.82 12.91 -11.64
C ASP A 262 9.38 13.42 -11.47
N GLN A 263 8.47 13.00 -12.34
CA GLN A 263 7.05 13.29 -12.19
C GLN A 263 6.45 12.55 -10.99
N VAL A 264 6.81 11.29 -10.78
CA VAL A 264 6.40 10.52 -9.58
C VAL A 264 6.85 11.23 -8.31
N VAL A 265 8.11 11.68 -8.26
CA VAL A 265 8.66 12.45 -7.13
C VAL A 265 7.86 13.72 -6.89
N ALA A 266 7.62 14.51 -7.95
CA ALA A 266 6.86 15.77 -7.85
C ALA A 266 5.40 15.54 -7.37
N ILE A 267 4.75 14.47 -7.83
CA ILE A 267 3.42 14.07 -7.35
C ILE A 267 3.47 13.74 -5.87
N MET A 268 4.38 12.85 -5.48
CA MET A 268 4.45 12.38 -4.10
C MET A 268 4.78 13.51 -3.11
N GLN A 269 5.59 14.48 -3.48
CA GLN A 269 5.89 15.67 -2.66
C GLN A 269 4.65 16.52 -2.33
N ARG A 270 3.60 16.46 -3.16
CA ARG A 270 2.33 17.16 -2.87
C ARG A 270 1.52 16.48 -1.78
N PHE A 271 1.59 15.14 -1.71
CA PHE A 271 0.84 14.34 -0.74
C PHE A 271 1.64 14.01 0.53
N VAL A 272 2.95 13.83 0.37
CA VAL A 272 3.86 13.44 1.47
C VAL A 272 5.01 14.44 1.54
N LYS A 273 4.77 15.53 2.26
CA LYS A 273 5.75 16.58 2.49
C LYS A 273 6.79 16.11 3.52
N VAL A 274 8.06 16.11 3.14
CA VAL A 274 9.17 15.68 3.99
C VAL A 274 10.26 16.77 3.99
N PRO A 275 10.09 17.85 4.79
CA PRO A 275 11.04 18.96 4.81
C PRO A 275 12.43 18.55 5.31
N ASP A 276 12.52 17.42 6.01
CA ASP A 276 13.77 16.87 6.53
C ASP A 276 14.69 16.25 5.45
N LEU A 277 14.18 15.97 4.26
CA LEU A 277 14.95 15.42 3.15
C LEU A 277 15.24 16.47 2.08
N SER A 278 16.48 16.53 1.60
CA SER A 278 16.81 17.27 0.39
C SER A 278 16.06 16.68 -0.83
N PRO A 279 15.92 17.44 -1.93
CA PRO A 279 15.31 16.92 -3.16
C PRO A 279 15.97 15.64 -3.68
N ALA A 280 17.29 15.52 -3.54
CA ALA A 280 18.07 14.35 -3.96
C ALA A 280 17.75 13.13 -3.09
N GLU A 281 17.70 13.30 -1.76
CA GLU A 281 17.36 12.24 -0.80
C GLU A 281 15.91 11.78 -0.98
N TYR A 282 14.98 12.72 -1.17
CA TYR A 282 13.58 12.38 -1.46
C TYR A 282 13.45 11.56 -2.76
N LYS A 283 14.15 11.97 -3.82
CA LYS A 283 14.17 11.22 -5.09
C LYS A 283 14.79 9.83 -4.92
N ALA A 284 15.87 9.72 -4.14
CA ALA A 284 16.49 8.43 -3.84
C ALA A 284 15.55 7.50 -3.05
N MET A 285 14.84 8.02 -2.05
CA MET A 285 13.80 7.32 -1.30
C MET A 285 12.71 6.77 -2.24
N VAL A 286 12.11 7.63 -3.06
CA VAL A 286 11.06 7.22 -4.00
C VAL A 286 11.57 6.15 -4.97
N ARG A 287 12.75 6.34 -5.57
CA ARG A 287 13.35 5.36 -6.50
C ARG A 287 13.53 4.00 -5.85
N ARG A 288 13.97 3.95 -4.58
CA ARG A 288 14.23 2.72 -3.84
C ARG A 288 12.95 1.94 -3.58
N ILE A 289 11.85 2.60 -3.20
CA ILE A 289 10.61 1.90 -2.84
C ILE A 289 9.71 1.54 -4.03
N LEU A 290 9.87 2.20 -5.21
CA LEU A 290 9.02 1.93 -6.37
C LEU A 290 8.94 0.43 -6.75
N PRO A 291 10.01 -0.37 -6.70
CA PRO A 291 9.95 -1.81 -6.98
C PRO A 291 9.08 -2.61 -6.02
N SER A 292 8.76 -2.05 -4.85
CA SER A 292 7.90 -2.72 -3.86
C SER A 292 6.41 -2.65 -4.20
N TYR A 293 6.02 -1.81 -5.17
CA TYR A 293 4.62 -1.66 -5.57
C TYR A 293 4.30 -2.51 -6.79
N GLY A 294 3.12 -3.12 -6.76
CA GLY A 294 2.60 -3.92 -7.87
C GLY A 294 1.13 -4.27 -7.69
N PRO A 295 0.41 -4.51 -8.81
CA PRO A 295 -1.02 -4.76 -8.80
C PRO A 295 -1.39 -6.22 -8.47
N ASP A 296 -0.40 -7.12 -8.42
CA ASP A 296 -0.64 -8.55 -8.30
C ASP A 296 -0.88 -8.99 -6.86
N ILE A 297 -1.77 -9.95 -6.69
CA ILE A 297 -2.05 -10.64 -5.44
C ILE A 297 -1.76 -12.12 -5.66
N THR A 298 -0.60 -12.59 -5.25
CA THR A 298 -0.22 -14.00 -5.45
C THR A 298 -0.89 -14.91 -4.42
N ALA A 299 -1.10 -16.19 -4.78
CA ALA A 299 -1.54 -17.21 -3.82
C ALA A 299 -0.57 -17.28 -2.64
N ARG A 300 0.75 -17.27 -2.91
CA ARG A 300 1.80 -17.25 -1.88
C ARG A 300 1.60 -16.11 -0.87
N THR A 301 1.21 -14.91 -1.31
CA THR A 301 0.95 -13.78 -0.42
C THR A 301 -0.13 -14.12 0.60
N ILE A 302 -1.28 -14.58 0.16
CA ILE A 302 -2.40 -14.91 1.04
C ILE A 302 -2.09 -16.10 1.94
N ASP A 303 -1.50 -17.16 1.39
CA ASP A 303 -1.11 -18.36 2.14
C ASP A 303 -0.08 -18.04 3.22
N THR A 304 0.90 -17.18 2.93
CA THR A 304 1.93 -16.80 3.90
C THR A 304 1.34 -15.99 5.04
N TRP A 305 0.53 -14.97 4.77
CA TRP A 305 -0.14 -14.20 5.82
C TRP A 305 -1.10 -15.07 6.63
N SER A 306 -1.82 -15.99 5.98
CA SER A 306 -2.70 -16.94 6.66
C SER A 306 -1.93 -17.82 7.66
N LYS A 307 -0.78 -18.36 7.25
CA LYS A 307 0.09 -19.18 8.14
C LYS A 307 0.65 -18.36 9.31
N LEU A 308 1.10 -17.13 9.07
CA LEU A 308 1.59 -16.24 10.12
C LEU A 308 0.50 -15.95 11.16
N LEU A 309 -0.72 -15.64 10.70
CA LEU A 309 -1.85 -15.36 11.59
C LEU A 309 -2.33 -16.59 12.38
N ILE A 310 -2.25 -17.79 11.82
CA ILE A 310 -2.51 -19.04 12.54
C ILE A 310 -1.49 -19.24 13.65
N ALA A 311 -0.20 -19.06 13.33
CA ALA A 311 0.87 -19.19 14.32
C ALA A 311 0.69 -18.22 15.50
N GLN A 312 0.11 -17.05 15.24
CA GLN A 312 -0.20 -16.00 16.23
C GLN A 312 -1.61 -16.13 16.83
N LYS A 313 -2.32 -17.22 16.54
CA LYS A 313 -3.68 -17.49 17.05
C LYS A 313 -4.74 -16.44 16.65
N GLN A 314 -4.48 -15.68 15.56
CA GLN A 314 -5.41 -14.71 15.00
C GLN A 314 -6.39 -15.33 13.99
N LEU A 315 -6.04 -16.49 13.43
CA LEU A 315 -6.93 -17.29 12.58
C LEU A 315 -7.04 -18.71 13.13
N ALA A 316 -8.25 -19.26 13.13
CA ALA A 316 -8.52 -20.64 13.53
C ALA A 316 -8.21 -21.65 12.40
N ALA A 317 -8.30 -21.23 11.14
CA ALA A 317 -8.11 -22.07 9.96
C ALA A 317 -7.53 -21.27 8.80
N PRO A 318 -6.78 -21.89 7.88
CA PRO A 318 -6.19 -21.22 6.75
C PRO A 318 -7.26 -20.67 5.81
N LYS A 319 -6.95 -19.53 5.20
CA LYS A 319 -7.72 -18.92 4.12
C LYS A 319 -6.91 -18.96 2.84
N THR A 320 -7.58 -19.26 1.74
CA THR A 320 -6.98 -19.25 0.39
C THR A 320 -7.21 -17.92 -0.31
N ARG A 321 -6.51 -17.70 -1.42
CA ARG A 321 -6.72 -16.51 -2.25
C ARG A 321 -8.18 -16.37 -2.71
N SER A 322 -8.84 -17.45 -3.09
CA SER A 322 -10.25 -17.44 -3.52
C SER A 322 -11.24 -17.09 -2.41
N ASP A 323 -10.89 -17.36 -1.15
CA ASP A 323 -11.77 -17.04 -0.03
C ASP A 323 -11.88 -15.54 0.24
N VAL A 324 -10.82 -14.79 -0.08
CA VAL A 324 -10.68 -13.39 0.34
C VAL A 324 -10.51 -12.39 -0.80
N ILE A 325 -10.16 -12.85 -2.02
CA ILE A 325 -9.92 -11.99 -3.17
C ILE A 325 -11.05 -12.18 -4.21
N ALA A 326 -11.62 -11.07 -4.65
CA ALA A 326 -12.61 -11.06 -5.74
C ALA A 326 -11.99 -11.57 -7.06
N PRO A 327 -12.76 -12.17 -7.98
CA PRO A 327 -12.23 -12.73 -9.24
C PRO A 327 -11.37 -11.77 -10.04
N ILE A 328 -11.72 -10.49 -10.08
CA ILE A 328 -10.94 -9.46 -10.78
C ILE A 328 -9.54 -9.26 -10.17
N GLY A 329 -9.40 -9.39 -8.85
CA GLY A 329 -8.10 -9.29 -8.16
C GLY A 329 -7.23 -10.54 -8.28
N GLN A 330 -7.80 -11.62 -8.80
CA GLN A 330 -7.07 -12.88 -9.05
C GLN A 330 -6.44 -12.95 -10.46
N GLN A 331 -6.74 -11.98 -11.32
CA GLN A 331 -6.21 -11.93 -12.68
C GLN A 331 -4.78 -11.41 -12.67
N ASP A 332 -3.87 -12.17 -13.29
CA ASP A 332 -2.50 -11.70 -13.52
C ASP A 332 -2.48 -10.47 -14.42
N PHE A 333 -1.52 -9.59 -14.18
CA PHE A 333 -1.40 -8.36 -14.92
C PHE A 333 0.02 -8.18 -15.49
N ALA A 334 0.06 -7.82 -16.77
CA ALA A 334 1.28 -7.36 -17.43
C ALA A 334 1.05 -5.99 -18.06
N CYS A 335 2.05 -5.13 -17.99
CA CYS A 335 1.97 -3.86 -18.71
C CYS A 335 1.99 -4.09 -20.22
N PRO A 336 1.16 -3.35 -20.97
CA PRO A 336 1.27 -3.32 -22.42
C PRO A 336 2.69 -2.90 -22.85
N ARG A 337 3.21 -3.55 -23.89
CA ARG A 337 4.53 -3.25 -24.49
C ARG A 337 4.53 -1.92 -25.20
#